data_b556aad2911b36ad9057f9cfbc55e652
#
_entry.id   b556aad2911b36ad9057f9cfbc55e652
#
_cell.length_a   1.000
_cell.length_b   1.000
_cell.length_c   1.000
_cell.angle_alpha   90.00
_cell.angle_beta   90.00
_cell.angle_gamma   90.00
#
_symmetry.space_group_name_H-M   'P 1'
#
loop_
_entity.id
_entity.type
_entity.pdbx_description
1 polymer ?
#
loop_
_entity_poly.entity_id
_entity_poly.type
_entity_poly.pdbx_seq_one_letter_code
_entity_poly.pdbx_strand_id
1 'polypeptide(L)'
;MGKASRDKGLRRERALVEIHRQSGIAAERVPLSGATHYRGNGADIDIYARGVAEPPLVTEVKARGDGEGFKTLERWLGTHDALFLWRDRAAPLVVVPLHVWLELIGRGLPPPQVKS
;
A
#
# COMPACT_ATOMS: atom_id res chain seq x y z
N MET A 1 16.29 7.35 14.78
CA MET A 1 16.33 6.97 13.96
C MET A 1 17.36 6.15 13.56
N GLY A 2 17.80 5.67 13.40
CA GLY A 2 18.75 4.94 13.13
C GLY A 2 18.50 3.77 12.27
N LYS A 3 19.43 2.86 12.29
CA LYS A 3 19.38 1.72 11.47
C LYS A 3 18.16 0.86 11.73
N ALA A 4 17.75 0.72 12.98
CA ALA A 4 16.63 -0.13 13.29
C ALA A 4 15.34 0.37 12.64
N SER A 5 15.14 1.68 12.57
CA SER A 5 13.97 2.22 11.95
C SER A 5 13.98 2.01 10.45
N ARG A 6 15.13 2.18 9.84
CA ARG A 6 15.23 1.96 8.41
C ARG A 6 15.03 0.49 8.08
N ASP A 7 15.57 -0.40 8.91
CA ASP A 7 15.41 -1.82 8.66
C ASP A 7 13.95 -2.23 8.79
N LYS A 8 13.24 -1.66 9.77
CA LYS A 8 11.83 -1.98 9.91
C LYS A 8 11.05 -1.53 8.68
N GLY A 9 11.30 -0.33 8.20
CA GLY A 9 10.61 0.14 7.01
C GLY A 9 10.87 -0.75 5.82
N LEU A 10 12.13 -1.12 5.62
CA LEU A 10 12.49 -1.96 4.50
C LEU A 10 11.80 -3.32 4.60
N ARG A 11 11.75 -3.89 5.78
CA ARG A 11 11.10 -5.17 5.94
C ARG A 11 9.62 -5.10 5.64
N ARG A 12 8.96 -4.01 6.06
CA ARG A 12 7.55 -3.86 5.79
C ARG A 12 7.28 -3.67 4.31
N GLU A 13 8.15 -2.91 3.63
CA GLU A 13 7.99 -2.71 2.20
C GLU A 13 8.12 -4.04 1.47
N ARG A 14 9.13 -4.82 1.81
CA ARG A 14 9.33 -6.10 1.15
C ARG A 14 8.17 -7.05 1.42
N ALA A 15 7.66 -7.03 2.65
CA ALA A 15 6.55 -7.91 2.98
C ALA A 15 5.31 -7.53 2.19
N LEU A 16 5.05 -6.24 2.04
CA LEU A 16 3.88 -5.80 1.28
C LEU A 16 4.00 -6.15 -0.19
N VAL A 17 5.19 -6.00 -0.76
CA VAL A 17 5.40 -6.39 -2.15
C VAL A 17 5.08 -7.89 -2.32
N GLU A 18 5.61 -8.70 -1.39
CA GLU A 18 5.40 -10.12 -1.51
C GLU A 18 3.94 -10.52 -1.33
N ILE A 19 3.25 -9.88 -0.39
CA ILE A 19 1.83 -10.15 -0.17
C ILE A 19 1.04 -9.86 -1.45
N HIS A 20 1.34 -8.76 -2.12
CA HIS A 20 0.64 -8.43 -3.35
C HIS A 20 0.94 -9.45 -4.44
N ARG A 21 2.20 -9.81 -4.58
CA ARG A 21 2.58 -10.78 -5.61
C ARG A 21 1.90 -12.13 -5.39
N GLN A 22 1.79 -12.52 -4.13
CA GLN A 22 1.13 -13.79 -3.83
C GLN A 22 -0.36 -13.72 -4.12
N SER A 23 -0.92 -12.54 -4.21
CA SER A 23 -2.31 -12.38 -4.58
C SER A 23 -2.49 -12.15 -6.08
N GLY A 24 -1.42 -12.28 -6.83
CA GLY A 24 -1.51 -12.11 -8.28
C GLY A 24 -1.39 -10.67 -8.75
N ILE A 25 -0.92 -9.78 -7.89
CA ILE A 25 -0.82 -8.37 -8.23
C ILE A 25 0.66 -8.01 -8.29
N ALA A 26 1.11 -7.51 -9.42
CA ALA A 26 2.51 -7.14 -9.55
C ALA A 26 2.82 -5.93 -8.67
N ALA A 27 3.97 -5.96 -8.06
CA ALA A 27 4.38 -4.87 -7.18
C ALA A 27 5.90 -4.89 -7.06
N GLU A 28 6.48 -3.73 -6.77
CA GLU A 28 7.93 -3.67 -6.61
C GLU A 28 8.29 -2.46 -5.75
N ARG A 29 9.42 -2.53 -5.09
CA ARG A 29 9.91 -1.41 -4.32
C ARG A 29 10.49 -0.37 -5.26
N VAL A 30 10.32 0.90 -4.90
CA VAL A 30 10.90 1.98 -5.67
C VAL A 30 12.34 2.14 -5.22
N PRO A 31 13.29 2.09 -6.12
CA PRO A 31 14.68 2.20 -5.72
C PRO A 31 14.98 3.54 -5.11
N LEU A 32 15.80 3.50 -4.05
CA LEU A 32 16.19 4.73 -3.46
C LEU A 32 17.62 4.99 -3.69
N SER A 33 18.24 4.53 -4.66
CA SER A 33 19.60 4.68 -4.77
C SER A 33 19.92 6.09 -4.71
N GLY A 34 21.04 6.38 -4.55
CA GLY A 34 21.48 7.68 -4.35
C GLY A 34 20.75 8.71 -5.08
N ALA A 35 20.20 8.30 -6.07
CA ALA A 35 19.52 9.23 -6.78
C ALA A 35 18.33 9.58 -6.16
N THR A 36 17.97 8.86 -5.35
CA THR A 36 17.00 9.33 -4.62
C THR A 36 15.87 9.78 -5.25
N HIS A 37 15.64 10.65 -5.67
CA HIS A 37 14.47 11.18 -6.11
C HIS A 37 14.05 10.59 -7.39
N TYR A 38 14.28 9.31 -7.58
CA TYR A 38 13.91 8.66 -8.76
C TYR A 38 12.67 9.20 -9.34
N ARG A 39 11.64 9.51 -8.72
CA ARG A 39 10.50 10.13 -9.31
C ARG A 39 10.12 11.38 -8.58
N GLY A 40 10.95 11.82 -7.69
CA GLY A 40 10.72 13.06 -7.02
C GLY A 40 9.67 13.06 -5.97
N ASN A 41 9.12 11.94 -5.63
CA ASN A 41 8.05 11.93 -4.64
C ASN A 41 8.31 11.04 -3.44
N GLY A 42 9.43 10.37 -3.37
CA GLY A 42 9.74 9.60 -2.19
C GLY A 42 8.87 8.40 -1.94
N ALA A 43 8.17 7.94 -2.96
CA ALA A 43 7.29 6.80 -2.77
C ALA A 43 8.07 5.56 -2.43
N ASP A 44 7.42 4.63 -1.76
CA ASP A 44 8.07 3.42 -1.29
C ASP A 44 7.85 2.20 -2.19
N ILE A 45 6.65 1.95 -2.63
CA ILE A 45 6.39 0.80 -3.50
C ILE A 45 5.39 1.16 -4.57
N ASP A 46 5.54 0.50 -5.71
CA ASP A 46 4.62 0.62 -6.81
C ASP A 46 3.75 -0.61 -6.85
N ILE A 47 2.46 -0.43 -6.98
CA ILE A 47 1.52 -1.53 -7.04
C ILE A 47 0.75 -1.43 -8.34
N TYR A 48 0.88 -2.46 -9.16
CA TYR A 48 0.28 -2.43 -10.48
C TYR A 48 -1.15 -2.94 -10.41
N ALA A 49 -2.00 -2.16 -9.76
CA ALA A 49 -3.38 -2.53 -9.54
C ALA A 49 -4.21 -2.53 -10.81
N ARG A 50 -3.73 -1.88 -11.85
CA ARG A 50 -4.45 -1.86 -13.12
C ARG A 50 -3.79 -2.74 -14.15
N GLY A 51 -2.83 -3.56 -13.74
CA GLY A 51 -2.09 -4.40 -14.67
C GLY A 51 -0.75 -3.79 -15.02
N VAL A 52 0.19 -4.62 -15.46
CA VAL A 52 1.55 -4.14 -15.68
C VAL A 52 1.68 -3.24 -16.89
N ALA A 53 0.68 -3.21 -17.75
CA ALA A 53 0.74 -2.33 -18.91
C ALA A 53 0.31 -0.90 -18.58
N GLU A 54 -0.21 -0.69 -17.38
CA GLU A 54 -0.66 0.63 -16.98
C GLU A 54 0.24 1.18 -15.89
N PRO A 55 0.25 2.49 -15.70
CA PRO A 55 1.08 3.04 -14.63
C PRO A 55 0.67 2.48 -13.27
N PRO A 56 1.62 2.24 -12.40
CA PRO A 56 1.28 1.68 -11.10
C PRO A 56 0.68 2.72 -10.16
N LEU A 57 0.06 2.23 -9.12
CA LEU A 57 -0.31 3.10 -8.02
C LEU A 57 0.96 3.34 -7.22
N VAL A 58 1.22 4.59 -6.91
CA VAL A 58 2.42 4.98 -6.19
C VAL A 58 2.05 5.08 -4.73
N THR A 59 2.69 4.32 -3.87
CA THR A 59 2.25 4.22 -2.50
C THR A 59 3.38 4.44 -1.52
N GLU A 60 3.02 4.83 -0.32
CA GLU A 60 3.98 5.04 0.73
C GLU A 60 3.64 4.14 1.91
N VAL A 61 4.66 3.65 2.60
CA VAL A 61 4.48 2.75 3.73
C VAL A 61 4.93 3.46 4.98
N LYS A 62 4.10 3.45 6.00
CA LYS A 62 4.46 3.98 7.30
C LYS A 62 4.37 2.86 8.31
N ALA A 63 5.47 2.55 8.96
CA ALA A 63 5.51 1.51 9.96
C ALA A 63 5.89 2.13 11.29
N ARG A 64 5.04 1.96 12.29
CA ARG A 64 5.28 2.53 13.60
C ARG A 64 5.09 1.46 14.65
N GLY A 65 6.01 1.40 15.59
CA GLY A 65 5.92 0.39 16.60
C GLY A 65 4.74 0.57 17.50
N ASP A 66 4.48 1.84 17.93
CA ASP A 66 3.42 2.08 18.81
C ASP A 66 2.17 2.40 18.14
N GLY A 67 2.14 2.89 17.00
CA GLY A 67 0.92 3.13 16.29
C GLY A 67 0.10 4.26 16.78
N GLU A 68 0.71 5.26 17.35
CA GLU A 68 -0.07 6.41 17.73
C GLU A 68 -0.74 6.95 16.50
N GLY A 69 -1.99 7.26 16.54
CA GLY A 69 -2.74 7.65 15.37
C GLY A 69 -3.29 6.44 14.67
N PHE A 70 -2.49 5.40 14.55
CA PHE A 70 -2.96 4.18 13.93
C PHE A 70 -4.04 3.54 14.78
N LYS A 71 -3.86 3.56 16.10
CA LYS A 71 -4.84 2.93 16.98
C LYS A 71 -6.19 3.62 16.89
N THR A 72 -6.20 4.92 16.69
CA THR A 72 -7.44 5.64 16.51
C THR A 72 -8.15 5.19 15.24
N LEU A 73 -7.40 5.08 14.16
CA LEU A 73 -7.97 4.64 12.89
C LEU A 73 -8.48 3.21 13.02
N GLU A 74 -7.73 2.37 13.69
CA GLU A 74 -8.13 0.97 13.86
C GLU A 74 -9.42 0.89 14.66
N ARG A 75 -9.55 1.72 15.68
CA ARG A 75 -10.75 1.71 16.48
C ARG A 75 -11.95 2.20 15.68
N TRP A 76 -11.77 3.26 14.91
CA TRP A 76 -12.86 3.76 14.10
C TRP A 76 -13.25 2.79 13.00
N LEU A 77 -12.27 2.12 12.39
CA LEU A 77 -12.54 1.15 11.35
C LEU A 77 -13.29 -0.05 11.94
N GLY A 78 -12.87 -0.51 13.12
CA GLY A 78 -13.53 -1.63 13.76
C GLY A 78 -13.61 -2.84 12.85
N THR A 79 -14.78 -3.37 12.71
CA THR A 79 -14.98 -4.53 11.85
C THR A 79 -15.60 -4.14 10.52
N HIS A 80 -15.58 -2.86 10.19
CA HIS A 80 -16.15 -2.43 8.93
C HIS A 80 -15.18 -2.67 7.79
N ASP A 81 -15.67 -2.65 6.58
CA ASP A 81 -14.83 -2.90 5.43
C ASP A 81 -14.09 -1.67 4.98
N ALA A 82 -14.51 -0.50 5.38
CA ALA A 82 -13.85 0.73 4.99
C ALA A 82 -14.19 1.84 5.96
N LEU A 83 -13.31 2.79 6.06
CA LEU A 83 -13.49 3.96 6.88
C LEU A 83 -13.19 5.18 6.02
N PHE A 84 -14.11 6.12 5.93
CA PHE A 84 -13.85 7.34 5.20
C PHE A 84 -13.47 8.43 6.19
N LEU A 85 -12.43 9.16 5.87
CA LEU A 85 -11.96 10.27 6.69
C LEU A 85 -12.20 11.55 5.90
N TRP A 86 -12.99 12.46 6.45
CA TRP A 86 -13.33 13.66 5.72
C TRP A 86 -13.34 14.85 6.66
N ARG A 87 -12.38 15.71 6.54
CA ARG A 87 -12.38 16.91 7.35
C ARG A 87 -12.74 18.11 6.49
N ASP A 88 -13.07 19.20 7.13
CA ASP A 88 -13.52 20.38 6.39
C ASP A 88 -12.50 20.83 5.37
N ARG A 89 -13.02 21.21 4.23
CA ARG A 89 -12.20 21.80 3.18
C ARG A 89 -11.13 20.89 2.63
N ALA A 90 -11.29 19.62 2.74
CA ALA A 90 -10.33 18.65 2.22
C ALA A 90 -11.08 17.55 1.52
N ALA A 91 -10.41 16.89 0.61
CA ALA A 91 -11.00 15.74 -0.05
C ALA A 91 -11.02 14.58 0.92
N PRO A 92 -12.01 13.72 0.85
CA PRO A 92 -12.03 12.57 1.75
C PRO A 92 -10.95 11.55 1.39
N LEU A 93 -10.54 10.81 2.40
CA LEU A 93 -9.62 9.71 2.22
C LEU A 93 -10.34 8.43 2.63
N VAL A 94 -9.84 7.30 2.21
CA VAL A 94 -10.43 6.04 2.61
C VAL A 94 -9.37 5.15 3.21
N VAL A 95 -9.73 4.45 4.27
CA VAL A 95 -8.86 3.47 4.93
C VAL A 95 -9.57 2.15 4.81
N VAL A 96 -8.87 1.14 4.32
CA VAL A 96 -9.44 -0.19 4.19
C VAL A 96 -8.48 -1.22 4.74
N PRO A 97 -8.99 -2.32 5.29
CA PRO A 97 -8.10 -3.39 5.70
C PRO A 97 -7.39 -3.98 4.49
N LEU A 98 -6.22 -4.51 4.72
CA LEU A 98 -5.43 -5.04 3.60
C LEU A 98 -6.18 -6.10 2.83
N HIS A 99 -6.90 -7.00 3.52
CA HIS A 99 -7.59 -8.06 2.78
C HIS A 99 -8.69 -7.51 1.87
N VAL A 100 -9.35 -6.43 2.27
CA VAL A 100 -10.36 -5.80 1.42
C VAL A 100 -9.69 -5.13 0.22
N TRP A 101 -8.56 -4.46 0.48
CA TRP A 101 -7.81 -3.81 -0.58
C TRP A 101 -7.38 -4.81 -1.64
N LEU A 102 -6.81 -5.95 -1.21
CA LEU A 102 -6.35 -6.96 -2.15
C LEU A 102 -7.51 -7.54 -2.97
N GLU A 103 -8.65 -7.70 -2.33
CA GLU A 103 -9.80 -8.21 -3.04
C GLU A 103 -10.27 -7.22 -4.10
N LEU A 104 -10.35 -5.95 -3.74
CA LEU A 104 -10.84 -4.96 -4.68
C LEU A 104 -9.91 -4.77 -5.85
N ILE A 105 -8.61 -4.63 -5.61
CA ILE A 105 -7.71 -4.40 -6.73
C ILE A 105 -7.48 -5.68 -7.53
N GLY A 106 -7.60 -6.82 -6.89
CA GLY A 106 -7.46 -8.07 -7.62
C GLY A 106 -8.59 -8.28 -8.62
N ARG A 107 -9.77 -7.78 -8.29
CA ARG A 107 -10.87 -7.91 -9.22
C ARG A 107 -10.70 -7.00 -10.42
N GLY A 108 -9.91 -5.95 -10.29
CA GLY A 108 -9.71 -5.06 -11.41
C GLY A 108 -8.74 -5.59 -12.43
N LEU A 109 -8.08 -6.71 -12.14
CA LEU A 109 -7.11 -7.26 -13.06
C LEU A 109 -7.76 -8.28 -13.98
N PRO A 110 -7.21 -8.48 -15.17
CA PRO A 110 -7.77 -9.50 -16.04
C PRO A 110 -7.69 -10.84 -15.34
N PRO A 111 -8.73 -11.64 -15.42
CA PRO A 111 -8.68 -12.92 -14.75
C PRO A 111 -7.65 -13.82 -15.41
N PRO A 112 -7.13 -14.68 -14.65
CA PRO A 112 -6.23 -15.63 -15.25
C PRO A 112 -7.06 -16.47 -16.12
N GLN A 113 -6.62 -16.97 -17.12
CA GLN A 113 -7.33 -17.52 -17.98
C GLN A 113 -8.18 -18.51 -17.65
N VAL A 114 -8.79 -18.75 -17.07
CA VAL A 114 -9.59 -19.68 -16.66
C VAL A 114 -10.73 -19.75 -17.20
N LYS A 115 -11.35 -20.08 -17.37
CA LYS A 115 -12.32 -20.04 -17.66
C LYS A 115 -13.12 -20.47 -17.41
N SER A 116 -13.37 -20.65 -17.16
CA SER A 116 -14.29 -21.17 -16.80
C SER A 116 -14.96 -21.78 -17.21
#